data_27bca01a3ffbf57dc12c0f182cb4922f
#
_entry.id   27bca01a3ffbf57dc12c0f182cb4922f
#
_cell.length_a   1.000
_cell.length_b   1.000
_cell.length_c   1.000
_cell.angle_alpha   90.00
_cell.angle_beta   90.00
_cell.angle_gamma   90.00
#
_symmetry.space_group_name_H-M   'P 1'
#
loop_
_entity.id
_entity.type
_entity.pdbx_description
1 polymer ?
#
loop_
_entity_poly.entity_id
_entity_poly.type
_entity_poly.pdbx_seq_one_letter_code
_entity_poly.pdbx_strand_id
1 'polypeptide(L)'
;MAERKLELPEGVPALNSYYVYMTGGCNLACQHCWIAPTYQANGGTGGHLDYDLFALAIKEGLPLGLSNIKLTGGEPLLHPDFVKFVELIKEKELGLVIETNGTLMTQSLAHHLKKNSTLRHISVSLDGATAATHDPFRGVKGSFEKAVQGIRYLVEAGFRPQVIMSLHIGNVDEIEALVRLTENIGAGSVKFNLIQSTGRGEAMATRGRTLGIQNLIELGKWVESDLQKSTSISLYYSWPVAFFSIKRLVNDAIGRCGIFGILGILSTGRIAMCGIGMEIPELSYGQIGIDCVADIWYFNKVLIALRQDLPDKLQGICGDCIFRQQCLGSCVADNFHQSHSLVAPHWFCKQAEQSGLFPAGRVQKQQKIKIDVS
;
A
#
# COMPACT_ATOMS: atom_id res chain seq x y z
N MET A 1 28.52 12.48 -1.90
CA MET A 1 27.47 13.53 -1.86
C MET A 1 27.40 14.02 -0.42
N ALA A 2 27.53 15.33 -0.17
CA ALA A 2 27.37 15.86 1.18
C ALA A 2 25.95 15.59 1.67
N GLU A 3 25.79 14.99 2.83
CA GLU A 3 24.49 14.86 3.50
C GLU A 3 23.90 16.25 3.66
N ARG A 4 22.83 16.53 2.95
CA ARG A 4 22.09 17.79 3.06
C ARG A 4 21.42 17.75 4.44
N LYS A 5 21.94 18.50 5.38
CA LYS A 5 21.36 18.61 6.73
C LYS A 5 19.96 19.22 6.57
N LEU A 6 18.93 18.42 6.81
CA LEU A 6 17.55 18.88 6.80
C LEU A 6 17.30 19.70 8.06
N GLU A 7 16.99 20.99 7.90
CA GLU A 7 16.56 21.86 9.00
C GLU A 7 15.02 21.79 9.12
N LEU A 8 14.54 20.73 9.74
CA LEU A 8 13.11 20.56 10.03
C LEU A 8 12.82 21.06 11.45
N PRO A 9 11.60 21.59 11.70
CA PRO A 9 11.17 21.92 13.05
C PRO A 9 11.24 20.71 13.99
N GLU A 10 11.47 20.98 15.28
CA GLU A 10 11.53 19.92 16.30
C GLU A 10 10.24 19.07 16.29
N GLY A 11 10.38 17.74 16.33
CA GLY A 11 9.27 16.80 16.31
C GLY A 11 8.62 16.59 14.94
N VAL A 12 9.06 17.27 13.89
CA VAL A 12 8.57 17.07 12.52
C VAL A 12 9.49 16.11 11.77
N PRO A 13 9.01 14.91 11.37
CA PRO A 13 9.80 13.96 10.62
C PRO A 13 10.04 14.43 9.19
N ALA A 14 11.07 13.87 8.54
CA ALA A 14 11.29 14.09 7.11
C ALA A 14 10.12 13.54 6.27
N LEU A 15 9.77 14.28 5.22
CA LEU A 15 8.84 13.81 4.19
C LEU A 15 9.60 12.86 3.26
N ASN A 16 9.51 11.56 3.49
CA ASN A 16 10.32 10.57 2.76
C ASN A 16 9.75 10.21 1.40
N SER A 17 8.42 10.22 1.23
CA SER A 17 7.81 9.71 0.02
C SER A 17 6.53 10.44 -0.37
N TYR A 18 6.35 10.62 -1.68
CA TYR A 18 5.02 10.86 -2.24
C TYR A 18 4.42 9.58 -2.80
N TYR A 19 3.15 9.34 -2.46
CA TYR A 19 2.30 8.35 -3.12
C TYR A 19 1.45 9.07 -4.16
N VAL A 20 1.86 8.96 -5.43
CA VAL A 20 1.29 9.74 -6.54
C VAL A 20 0.24 8.91 -7.25
N TYR A 21 -1.00 9.34 -7.17
CA TYR A 21 -2.15 8.77 -7.85
C TYR A 21 -2.33 9.47 -9.18
N MET A 22 -1.58 9.01 -10.19
CA MET A 22 -1.41 9.70 -11.48
C MET A 22 -2.71 9.90 -12.25
N THR A 23 -3.65 8.97 -12.09
CA THR A 23 -4.92 8.95 -12.85
C THR A 23 -6.09 8.70 -11.91
N GLY A 24 -7.22 9.39 -12.17
CA GLY A 24 -8.53 9.09 -11.56
C GLY A 24 -9.30 8.01 -12.31
N GLY A 25 -8.79 7.55 -13.47
CA GLY A 25 -9.35 6.49 -14.29
C GLY A 25 -8.57 5.19 -14.21
N CYS A 26 -9.21 4.08 -14.56
CA CYS A 26 -8.60 2.76 -14.67
C CYS A 26 -9.24 1.99 -15.84
N ASN A 27 -8.45 1.22 -16.57
CA ASN A 27 -8.93 0.31 -17.61
C ASN A 27 -9.44 -1.03 -17.05
N LEU A 28 -9.49 -1.19 -15.72
CA LEU A 28 -10.12 -2.30 -15.02
C LEU A 28 -11.21 -1.82 -14.06
N ALA A 29 -12.20 -2.69 -13.77
CA ALA A 29 -13.34 -2.42 -12.90
C ALA A 29 -13.35 -3.32 -11.66
N CYS A 30 -12.20 -3.45 -10.98
CA CYS A 30 -11.99 -4.41 -9.89
C CYS A 30 -13.03 -4.30 -8.79
N GLN A 31 -13.56 -5.46 -8.34
CA GLN A 31 -14.63 -5.55 -7.34
C GLN A 31 -14.19 -5.07 -5.95
N HIS A 32 -12.90 -5.13 -5.64
CA HIS A 32 -12.31 -4.80 -4.33
C HIS A 32 -11.62 -3.44 -4.27
N CYS A 33 -11.66 -2.65 -5.35
CA CYS A 33 -10.83 -1.46 -5.45
C CYS A 33 -11.20 -0.43 -4.37
N TRP A 34 -10.24 -0.14 -3.50
CA TRP A 34 -10.42 0.72 -2.33
C TRP A 34 -10.45 2.22 -2.66
N ILE A 35 -9.89 2.63 -3.81
CA ILE A 35 -9.95 4.01 -4.31
C ILE A 35 -11.05 4.21 -5.38
N ALA A 36 -11.76 3.15 -5.75
CA ALA A 36 -12.89 3.13 -6.67
C ALA A 36 -12.76 4.05 -7.91
N PRO A 37 -11.66 4.00 -8.70
CA PRO A 37 -11.45 4.88 -9.84
C PRO A 37 -12.55 4.72 -10.88
N THR A 38 -12.76 5.75 -11.70
CA THR A 38 -13.70 5.68 -12.82
C THR A 38 -13.21 4.64 -13.83
N TYR A 39 -14.06 3.65 -14.12
CA TYR A 39 -13.77 2.67 -15.17
C TYR A 39 -13.91 3.30 -16.56
N GLN A 40 -12.90 3.05 -17.40
CA GLN A 40 -12.87 3.55 -18.76
C GLN A 40 -12.23 2.52 -19.69
N ALA A 41 -13.05 1.81 -20.45
CA ALA A 41 -12.63 0.71 -21.33
C ALA A 41 -11.52 1.09 -22.33
N ASN A 42 -11.53 2.34 -22.80
CA ASN A 42 -10.60 2.86 -23.80
C ASN A 42 -9.52 3.78 -23.22
N GLY A 43 -9.27 3.69 -21.90
CA GLY A 43 -8.26 4.52 -21.25
C GLY A 43 -8.61 6.01 -21.15
N GLY A 44 -9.89 6.35 -21.22
CA GLY A 44 -10.35 7.72 -21.04
C GLY A 44 -10.03 8.21 -19.62
N THR A 45 -10.00 9.51 -19.46
CA THR A 45 -9.36 10.19 -18.36
C THR A 45 -10.35 10.49 -17.24
N GLY A 46 -10.33 9.73 -16.16
CA GLY A 46 -10.91 10.18 -14.90
C GLY A 46 -10.17 11.36 -14.26
N GLY A 47 -9.50 12.17 -15.09
CA GLY A 47 -8.51 13.18 -14.69
C GLY A 47 -7.10 12.60 -14.58
N HIS A 48 -6.13 13.38 -15.06
CA HIS A 48 -4.70 13.07 -14.97
C HIS A 48 -4.02 14.12 -14.13
N LEU A 49 -3.04 13.73 -13.33
CA LEU A 49 -2.20 14.68 -12.62
C LEU A 49 -1.39 15.48 -13.66
N ASP A 50 -1.50 16.79 -13.60
CA ASP A 50 -0.73 17.66 -14.44
C ASP A 50 0.77 17.53 -14.17
N TYR A 51 1.60 17.53 -15.24
CA TYR A 51 3.04 17.37 -15.12
C TYR A 51 3.71 18.53 -14.38
N ASP A 52 3.26 19.76 -14.58
CA ASP A 52 3.85 20.93 -13.94
C ASP A 52 3.49 20.96 -12.45
N LEU A 53 2.27 20.53 -12.09
CA LEU A 53 1.90 20.34 -10.68
C LEU A 53 2.75 19.25 -10.02
N PHE A 54 3.03 18.15 -10.70
CA PHE A 54 3.92 17.11 -10.18
C PHE A 54 5.36 17.62 -10.01
N ALA A 55 5.88 18.35 -10.98
CA ALA A 55 7.21 18.95 -10.91
C ALA A 55 7.30 19.97 -9.75
N LEU A 56 6.25 20.75 -9.54
CA LEU A 56 6.14 21.68 -8.41
C LEU A 56 6.12 20.91 -7.08
N ALA A 57 5.31 19.85 -6.97
CA ALA A 57 5.26 19.00 -5.76
C ALA A 57 6.65 18.45 -5.40
N ILE A 58 7.41 17.95 -6.38
CA ILE A 58 8.79 17.48 -6.15
C ILE A 58 9.67 18.63 -5.67
N LYS A 59 9.64 19.79 -6.34
CA LYS A 59 10.43 20.96 -5.95
C LYS A 59 10.18 21.37 -4.50
N GLU A 60 8.93 21.36 -4.06
CA GLU A 60 8.54 21.72 -2.68
C GLU A 60 8.83 20.60 -1.67
N GLY A 61 8.79 19.35 -2.09
CA GLY A 61 9.07 18.21 -1.22
C GLY A 61 10.56 17.96 -0.94
N LEU A 62 11.45 18.29 -1.89
CA LEU A 62 12.89 18.07 -1.75
C LEU A 62 13.50 18.72 -0.49
N PRO A 63 13.18 20.00 -0.16
CA PRO A 63 13.67 20.62 1.08
C PRO A 63 13.16 19.96 2.35
N LEU A 64 12.05 19.20 2.26
CA LEU A 64 11.44 18.48 3.38
C LEU A 64 11.99 17.07 3.58
N GLY A 65 12.88 16.61 2.69
CA GLY A 65 13.51 15.29 2.76
C GLY A 65 12.96 14.26 1.77
N LEU A 66 12.16 14.69 0.77
CA LEU A 66 11.63 13.79 -0.25
C LEU A 66 12.77 12.99 -0.92
N SER A 67 12.67 11.69 -0.88
CA SER A 67 13.69 10.77 -1.41
C SER A 67 13.09 9.65 -2.28
N ASN A 68 11.78 9.44 -2.22
CA ASN A 68 11.10 8.37 -2.95
C ASN A 68 9.77 8.83 -3.52
N ILE A 69 9.42 8.29 -4.67
CA ILE A 69 8.13 8.45 -5.33
C ILE A 69 7.54 7.06 -5.58
N LYS A 70 6.28 6.87 -5.22
CA LYS A 70 5.48 5.71 -5.60
C LYS A 70 4.44 6.16 -6.61
N LEU A 71 4.55 5.67 -7.85
CA LEU A 71 3.54 5.89 -8.89
C LEU A 71 2.46 4.80 -8.82
N THR A 72 1.22 5.22 -8.69
CA THR A 72 0.03 4.37 -8.59
C THR A 72 -1.19 5.17 -9.08
N GLY A 73 -2.39 4.83 -8.65
CA GLY A 73 -3.60 5.57 -8.99
C GLY A 73 -4.73 4.64 -9.39
N GLY A 74 -5.53 5.01 -10.39
CA GLY A 74 -6.38 4.06 -11.08
C GLY A 74 -5.50 3.05 -11.79
N GLU A 75 -4.95 3.42 -12.95
CA GLU A 75 -3.84 2.72 -13.59
C GLU A 75 -2.78 3.73 -14.03
N PRO A 76 -1.58 3.74 -13.44
CA PRO A 76 -0.57 4.75 -13.77
C PRO A 76 -0.12 4.72 -15.24
N LEU A 77 -0.11 3.55 -15.88
CA LEU A 77 0.30 3.39 -17.28
C LEU A 77 -0.72 3.96 -18.28
N LEU A 78 -1.89 4.41 -17.84
CA LEU A 78 -2.83 5.19 -18.65
C LEU A 78 -2.42 6.66 -18.78
N HIS A 79 -1.51 7.14 -17.92
CA HIS A 79 -1.11 8.53 -17.96
C HIS A 79 -0.30 8.83 -19.25
N PRO A 80 -0.70 9.80 -20.10
CA PRO A 80 -0.02 10.05 -21.37
C PRO A 80 1.45 10.45 -21.18
N ASP A 81 1.77 11.15 -20.11
CA ASP A 81 3.12 11.61 -19.79
C ASP A 81 3.86 10.70 -18.81
N PHE A 82 3.41 9.43 -18.62
CA PHE A 82 4.02 8.49 -17.66
C PHE A 82 5.56 8.46 -17.75
N VAL A 83 6.09 8.40 -18.96
CA VAL A 83 7.55 8.38 -19.21
C VAL A 83 8.22 9.67 -18.73
N LYS A 84 7.62 10.84 -18.99
CA LYS A 84 8.15 12.13 -18.52
C LYS A 84 8.22 12.19 -16.98
N PHE A 85 7.22 11.66 -16.29
CA PHE A 85 7.25 11.56 -14.82
C PHE A 85 8.42 10.70 -14.35
N VAL A 86 8.64 9.54 -14.97
CA VAL A 86 9.77 8.65 -14.66
C VAL A 86 11.12 9.33 -14.89
N GLU A 87 11.25 10.08 -15.99
CA GLU A 87 12.47 10.81 -16.33
C GLU A 87 12.76 11.93 -15.33
N LEU A 88 11.74 12.69 -14.91
CA LEU A 88 11.89 13.71 -13.86
C LEU A 88 12.31 13.11 -12.52
N ILE A 89 11.71 11.97 -12.12
CA ILE A 89 12.08 11.26 -10.89
C ILE A 89 13.57 10.87 -10.94
N LYS A 90 14.04 10.38 -12.09
CA LYS A 90 15.45 10.03 -12.31
C LYS A 90 16.35 11.25 -12.28
N GLU A 91 15.97 12.34 -12.95
CA GLU A 91 16.70 13.61 -12.96
C GLU A 91 16.91 14.15 -11.53
N LYS A 92 15.90 14.00 -10.67
CA LYS A 92 15.97 14.44 -9.28
C LYS A 92 16.59 13.39 -8.34
N GLU A 93 17.12 12.30 -8.87
CA GLU A 93 17.76 11.19 -8.13
C GLU A 93 16.85 10.56 -7.07
N LEU A 94 15.52 10.64 -7.25
CA LEU A 94 14.54 10.05 -6.33
C LEU A 94 14.37 8.56 -6.61
N GLY A 95 14.17 7.77 -5.56
CA GLY A 95 13.82 6.35 -5.70
C GLY A 95 12.41 6.19 -6.27
N LEU A 96 12.24 5.26 -7.20
CA LEU A 96 10.95 4.98 -7.83
C LEU A 96 10.38 3.63 -7.40
N VAL A 97 9.09 3.61 -7.08
CA VAL A 97 8.26 2.41 -6.89
C VAL A 97 7.05 2.52 -7.82
N ILE A 98 6.64 1.42 -8.44
CA ILE A 98 5.45 1.39 -9.31
C ILE A 98 4.50 0.28 -8.85
N GLU A 99 3.20 0.61 -8.74
CA GLU A 99 2.12 -0.36 -8.61
C GLU A 99 1.19 -0.23 -9.81
N THR A 100 1.01 -1.33 -10.56
CA THR A 100 0.22 -1.38 -11.80
C THR A 100 -0.61 -2.65 -11.88
N ASN A 101 -1.68 -2.62 -12.67
CA ASN A 101 -2.39 -3.85 -13.05
C ASN A 101 -1.65 -4.66 -14.13
N GLY A 102 -0.60 -4.11 -14.72
CA GLY A 102 0.28 -4.77 -15.67
C GLY A 102 -0.26 -4.92 -17.10
N THR A 103 -1.54 -4.65 -17.32
CA THR A 103 -2.21 -4.94 -18.61
C THR A 103 -1.76 -4.06 -19.77
N LEU A 104 -1.14 -2.93 -19.47
CA LEU A 104 -0.60 -1.96 -20.42
C LEU A 104 0.93 -1.97 -20.50
N MET A 105 1.59 -2.84 -19.74
CA MET A 105 3.02 -3.00 -19.82
C MET A 105 3.43 -3.57 -21.18
N THR A 106 4.35 -2.90 -21.86
CA THR A 106 4.92 -3.36 -23.12
C THR A 106 6.40 -3.72 -22.96
N GLN A 107 6.93 -4.52 -23.85
CA GLN A 107 8.36 -4.87 -23.84
C GLN A 107 9.24 -3.62 -23.94
N SER A 108 8.89 -2.69 -24.83
CA SER A 108 9.63 -1.43 -24.97
C SER A 108 9.62 -0.57 -23.71
N LEU A 109 8.45 -0.47 -23.02
CA LEU A 109 8.34 0.27 -21.76
C LEU A 109 9.15 -0.40 -20.65
N ALA A 110 9.10 -1.74 -20.53
CA ALA A 110 9.90 -2.46 -19.53
C ALA A 110 11.41 -2.23 -19.72
N HIS A 111 11.90 -2.29 -20.96
CA HIS A 111 13.30 -1.96 -21.28
C HIS A 111 13.64 -0.48 -21.01
N HIS A 112 12.73 0.46 -21.35
CA HIS A 112 12.90 1.88 -21.03
C HIS A 112 13.04 2.09 -19.53
N LEU A 113 12.17 1.52 -18.73
CA LEU A 113 12.23 1.57 -17.27
C LEU A 113 13.56 1.02 -16.74
N LYS A 114 14.04 -0.10 -17.28
CA LYS A 114 15.33 -0.69 -16.86
C LYS A 114 16.51 0.24 -17.11
N LYS A 115 16.54 0.90 -18.25
CA LYS A 115 17.64 1.76 -18.68
C LYS A 115 17.55 3.17 -18.10
N ASN A 116 16.34 3.73 -18.04
CA ASN A 116 16.10 5.16 -17.87
C ASN A 116 15.35 5.54 -16.58
N SER A 117 15.28 4.65 -15.59
CA SER A 117 14.64 4.98 -14.32
C SER A 117 15.49 4.62 -13.10
N THR A 118 15.05 5.09 -11.93
CA THR A 118 15.56 4.71 -10.62
C THR A 118 14.67 3.63 -9.98
N LEU A 119 13.97 2.84 -10.79
CA LEU A 119 12.99 1.86 -10.34
C LEU A 119 13.64 0.81 -9.43
N ARG A 120 13.24 0.81 -8.16
CA ARG A 120 13.71 -0.11 -7.12
C ARG A 120 12.75 -1.27 -6.92
N HIS A 121 11.45 -1.03 -7.11
CA HIS A 121 10.41 -2.01 -6.88
C HIS A 121 9.24 -1.79 -7.81
N ILE A 122 8.73 -2.87 -8.39
CA ILE A 122 7.50 -2.86 -9.19
C ILE A 122 6.60 -4.01 -8.76
N SER A 123 5.34 -3.69 -8.52
CA SER A 123 4.31 -4.67 -8.19
C SER A 123 3.26 -4.75 -9.30
N VAL A 124 2.87 -5.97 -9.64
CA VAL A 124 1.82 -6.24 -10.62
C VAL A 124 0.70 -7.01 -9.95
N SER A 125 -0.52 -6.55 -10.16
CA SER A 125 -1.71 -7.17 -9.56
C SER A 125 -2.15 -8.41 -10.35
N LEU A 126 -2.30 -9.56 -9.67
CA LEU A 126 -2.80 -10.81 -10.25
C LEU A 126 -3.59 -11.59 -9.18
N ASP A 127 -4.93 -11.61 -9.29
CA ASP A 127 -5.82 -12.14 -8.25
C ASP A 127 -6.31 -13.58 -8.50
N GLY A 128 -5.68 -14.29 -9.37
CA GLY A 128 -5.95 -15.70 -9.65
C GLY A 128 -4.85 -16.31 -10.48
N ALA A 129 -4.76 -17.63 -10.46
CA ALA A 129 -3.84 -18.40 -11.30
C ALA A 129 -4.40 -18.65 -12.70
N THR A 130 -5.67 -18.32 -12.93
CA THR A 130 -6.41 -18.52 -14.17
C THR A 130 -7.21 -17.30 -14.56
N ALA A 131 -7.52 -17.16 -15.86
CA ALA A 131 -8.42 -16.12 -16.38
C ALA A 131 -9.85 -16.25 -15.79
N ALA A 132 -10.29 -17.47 -15.49
CA ALA A 132 -11.61 -17.74 -14.96
C ALA A 132 -11.82 -17.11 -13.57
N THR A 133 -10.77 -17.00 -12.77
CA THR A 133 -10.80 -16.37 -11.44
C THR A 133 -10.42 -14.90 -11.49
N HIS A 134 -9.37 -14.56 -12.24
CA HIS A 134 -8.85 -13.19 -12.28
C HIS A 134 -9.80 -12.22 -12.99
N ASP A 135 -10.24 -12.54 -14.20
CA ASP A 135 -10.98 -11.60 -15.06
C ASP A 135 -12.31 -11.13 -14.45
N PRO A 136 -13.17 -12.02 -13.89
CA PRO A 136 -14.39 -11.56 -13.25
C PRO A 136 -14.13 -10.66 -12.03
N PHE A 137 -13.06 -10.91 -11.27
CA PHE A 137 -12.71 -10.12 -10.11
C PHE A 137 -12.14 -8.74 -10.48
N ARG A 138 -11.36 -8.69 -11.58
CA ARG A 138 -10.85 -7.43 -12.17
C ARG A 138 -11.86 -6.73 -13.08
N GLY A 139 -12.97 -7.40 -13.41
CA GLY A 139 -14.11 -6.85 -14.16
C GLY A 139 -13.88 -6.66 -15.66
N VAL A 140 -12.80 -7.21 -16.22
CA VAL A 140 -12.47 -7.10 -17.65
C VAL A 140 -11.90 -8.42 -18.17
N LYS A 141 -12.57 -9.00 -19.17
CA LYS A 141 -12.14 -10.23 -19.86
C LYS A 141 -10.78 -10.01 -20.56
N GLY A 142 -9.88 -10.98 -20.43
CA GLY A 142 -8.54 -10.96 -21.03
C GLY A 142 -7.53 -10.13 -20.23
N SER A 143 -7.89 -9.66 -19.03
CA SER A 143 -6.98 -8.95 -18.16
C SER A 143 -5.89 -9.86 -17.58
N PHE A 144 -6.21 -11.14 -17.35
CA PHE A 144 -5.25 -12.14 -16.87
C PHE A 144 -4.07 -12.31 -17.82
N GLU A 145 -4.35 -12.65 -19.09
CA GLU A 145 -3.32 -12.86 -20.09
C GLU A 145 -2.44 -11.62 -20.28
N LYS A 146 -3.07 -10.43 -20.30
CA LYS A 146 -2.33 -9.16 -20.42
C LYS A 146 -1.45 -8.88 -19.21
N ALA A 147 -1.94 -9.12 -17.99
CA ALA A 147 -1.16 -8.95 -16.76
C ALA A 147 0.02 -9.92 -16.70
N VAL A 148 -0.22 -11.21 -17.02
CA VAL A 148 0.84 -12.23 -17.11
C VAL A 148 1.89 -11.86 -18.17
N GLN A 149 1.45 -11.38 -19.33
CA GLN A 149 2.38 -10.90 -20.37
C GLN A 149 3.18 -9.68 -19.91
N GLY A 150 2.55 -8.73 -19.20
CA GLY A 150 3.24 -7.59 -18.60
C GLY A 150 4.30 -8.01 -17.59
N ILE A 151 4.03 -9.03 -16.76
CA ILE A 151 5.03 -9.59 -15.84
C ILE A 151 6.20 -10.19 -16.62
N ARG A 152 5.94 -10.95 -17.71
CA ARG A 152 7.00 -11.52 -18.56
C ARG A 152 7.90 -10.45 -19.15
N TYR A 153 7.34 -9.36 -19.70
CA TYR A 153 8.13 -8.25 -20.23
C TYR A 153 9.03 -7.60 -19.17
N LEU A 154 8.55 -7.48 -17.94
CA LEU A 154 9.38 -6.99 -16.83
C LEU A 154 10.52 -7.95 -16.50
N VAL A 155 10.25 -9.24 -16.47
CA VAL A 155 11.27 -10.28 -16.20
C VAL A 155 12.31 -10.32 -17.32
N GLU A 156 11.89 -10.29 -18.60
CA GLU A 156 12.76 -10.23 -19.77
C GLU A 156 13.66 -8.98 -19.74
N ALA A 157 13.15 -7.84 -19.25
CA ALA A 157 13.94 -6.63 -19.05
C ALA A 157 14.90 -6.70 -17.83
N GLY A 158 14.90 -7.81 -17.08
CA GLY A 158 15.78 -8.07 -15.94
C GLY A 158 15.27 -7.48 -14.61
N PHE A 159 13.97 -7.28 -14.46
CA PHE A 159 13.32 -7.02 -13.18
C PHE A 159 12.90 -8.34 -12.50
N ARG A 160 12.62 -8.26 -11.21
CA ARG A 160 11.98 -9.32 -10.43
C ARG A 160 10.72 -8.77 -9.80
N PRO A 161 9.63 -8.60 -10.56
CA PRO A 161 8.42 -7.95 -10.06
C PRO A 161 7.80 -8.74 -8.91
N GLN A 162 7.11 -8.03 -8.01
CA GLN A 162 6.25 -8.63 -7.01
C GLN A 162 4.85 -8.81 -7.61
N VAL A 163 4.29 -10.00 -7.49
CA VAL A 163 2.87 -10.24 -7.76
C VAL A 163 2.06 -9.92 -6.52
N ILE A 164 0.96 -9.18 -6.67
CA ILE A 164 0.02 -8.88 -5.57
C ILE A 164 -1.29 -9.60 -5.83
N MET A 165 -1.74 -10.42 -4.87
CA MET A 165 -3.04 -11.09 -4.85
C MET A 165 -3.88 -10.55 -3.67
N SER A 166 -5.07 -10.03 -3.97
CA SER A 166 -6.04 -9.63 -2.95
C SER A 166 -6.96 -10.81 -2.62
N LEU A 167 -6.90 -11.28 -1.37
CA LEU A 167 -7.55 -12.53 -0.96
C LEU A 167 -9.04 -12.37 -0.71
N HIS A 168 -9.84 -13.27 -1.29
CA HIS A 168 -11.27 -13.39 -1.06
C HIS A 168 -11.75 -14.84 -1.19
N ILE A 169 -12.99 -15.11 -0.81
CA ILE A 169 -13.54 -16.48 -0.78
C ILE A 169 -13.52 -17.22 -2.14
N GLY A 170 -13.42 -16.48 -3.25
CA GLY A 170 -13.44 -17.07 -4.60
C GLY A 170 -12.04 -17.28 -5.21
N ASN A 171 -10.95 -17.01 -4.47
CA ASN A 171 -9.59 -17.20 -5.00
C ASN A 171 -8.59 -17.87 -4.05
N VAL A 172 -8.99 -18.14 -2.81
CA VAL A 172 -8.06 -18.74 -1.82
C VAL A 172 -7.56 -20.12 -2.24
N ASP A 173 -8.36 -20.89 -2.96
CA ASP A 173 -7.97 -22.22 -3.44
C ASP A 173 -6.92 -22.17 -4.57
N GLU A 174 -6.68 -20.99 -5.16
CA GLU A 174 -5.68 -20.80 -6.22
C GLU A 174 -4.33 -20.26 -5.70
N ILE A 175 -4.16 -20.06 -4.38
CA ILE A 175 -2.94 -19.49 -3.79
C ILE A 175 -1.68 -20.26 -4.22
N GLU A 176 -1.67 -21.59 -4.06
CA GLU A 176 -0.51 -22.40 -4.47
C GLU A 176 -0.26 -22.36 -5.98
N ALA A 177 -1.32 -22.42 -6.77
CA ALA A 177 -1.21 -22.35 -8.22
C ALA A 177 -0.66 -20.98 -8.67
N LEU A 178 -1.08 -19.87 -8.02
CA LEU A 178 -0.54 -18.55 -8.29
C LEU A 178 0.94 -18.44 -7.90
N VAL A 179 1.35 -19.00 -6.77
CA VAL A 179 2.77 -19.01 -6.36
C VAL A 179 3.60 -19.75 -7.38
N ARG A 180 3.17 -20.94 -7.80
CA ARG A 180 3.85 -21.71 -8.86
C ARG A 180 3.90 -20.97 -10.20
N LEU A 181 2.81 -20.33 -10.60
CA LEU A 181 2.77 -19.50 -11.82
C LEU A 181 3.78 -18.36 -11.73
N THR A 182 3.80 -17.64 -10.60
CA THR A 182 4.70 -16.51 -10.35
C THR A 182 6.17 -16.93 -10.40
N GLU A 183 6.50 -18.05 -9.77
CA GLU A 183 7.86 -18.64 -9.78
C GLU A 183 8.28 -19.05 -11.19
N ASN A 184 7.40 -19.74 -11.92
CA ASN A 184 7.66 -20.20 -13.30
C ASN A 184 7.85 -19.05 -14.30
N ILE A 185 7.19 -17.91 -14.09
CA ILE A 185 7.38 -16.71 -14.93
C ILE A 185 8.72 -16.03 -14.61
N GLY A 186 9.33 -16.29 -13.44
CA GLY A 186 10.57 -15.66 -12.98
C GLY A 186 10.37 -14.37 -12.20
N ALA A 187 9.16 -14.10 -11.71
CA ALA A 187 8.91 -12.98 -10.80
C ALA A 187 9.57 -13.22 -9.43
N GLY A 188 9.72 -12.18 -8.62
CA GLY A 188 10.56 -12.23 -7.43
C GLY A 188 9.84 -12.60 -6.14
N SER A 189 8.55 -12.33 -6.06
CA SER A 189 7.78 -12.55 -4.82
C SER A 189 6.28 -12.51 -5.06
N VAL A 190 5.51 -13.05 -4.11
CA VAL A 190 4.07 -12.86 -4.02
C VAL A 190 3.72 -12.14 -2.71
N LYS A 191 2.85 -11.15 -2.79
CA LYS A 191 2.26 -10.48 -1.65
C LYS A 191 0.75 -10.73 -1.63
N PHE A 192 0.27 -11.25 -0.51
CA PHE A 192 -1.14 -11.46 -0.25
C PHE A 192 -1.72 -10.28 0.52
N ASN A 193 -2.59 -9.51 -0.12
CA ASN A 193 -3.29 -8.39 0.50
C ASN A 193 -4.65 -8.82 1.03
N LEU A 194 -5.02 -8.26 2.18
CA LEU A 194 -6.37 -8.37 2.71
C LEU A 194 -7.25 -7.30 2.08
N ILE A 195 -8.51 -7.64 1.77
CA ILE A 195 -9.46 -6.66 1.24
C ILE A 195 -9.81 -5.66 2.33
N GLN A 196 -9.65 -4.38 2.01
CA GLN A 196 -10.07 -3.27 2.87
C GLN A 196 -11.56 -3.00 2.67
N SER A 197 -12.28 -2.73 3.77
CA SER A 197 -13.69 -2.37 3.75
C SER A 197 -13.89 -0.88 3.40
N THR A 198 -13.25 -0.43 2.31
CA THR A 198 -13.33 0.93 1.77
C THR A 198 -13.57 0.89 0.27
N GLY A 199 -14.16 1.94 -0.30
CA GLY A 199 -14.52 1.99 -1.72
C GLY A 199 -15.38 0.80 -2.15
N ARG A 200 -15.04 0.16 -3.27
CA ARG A 200 -15.78 -1.04 -3.72
C ARG A 200 -15.58 -2.27 -2.83
N GLY A 201 -14.52 -2.32 -2.03
CA GLY A 201 -14.27 -3.40 -1.08
C GLY A 201 -15.31 -3.50 0.03
N GLU A 202 -15.92 -2.37 0.44
CA GLU A 202 -17.02 -2.34 1.40
C GLU A 202 -18.23 -3.16 0.93
N ALA A 203 -18.60 -3.03 -0.35
CA ALA A 203 -19.69 -3.81 -0.93
C ALA A 203 -19.38 -5.31 -0.97
N MET A 204 -18.11 -5.71 -1.08
CA MET A 204 -17.71 -7.12 -0.96
C MET A 204 -17.86 -7.64 0.48
N ALA A 205 -17.44 -6.86 1.46
CA ALA A 205 -17.59 -7.20 2.88
C ALA A 205 -19.07 -7.36 3.25
N THR A 206 -19.92 -6.41 2.88
CA THR A 206 -21.37 -6.45 3.12
C THR A 206 -22.05 -7.66 2.49
N ARG A 207 -21.58 -8.12 1.32
CA ARG A 207 -22.11 -9.31 0.64
C ARG A 207 -21.49 -10.62 1.11
N GLY A 208 -20.69 -10.62 2.19
CA GLY A 208 -20.04 -11.82 2.73
C GLY A 208 -19.01 -12.46 1.77
N ARG A 209 -18.39 -11.67 0.87
CA ARG A 209 -17.42 -12.17 -0.08
C ARG A 209 -15.97 -12.04 0.39
N THR A 210 -15.74 -11.50 1.57
CA THR A 210 -14.44 -11.46 2.25
C THR A 210 -14.24 -12.65 3.15
N LEU A 211 -13.00 -12.94 3.50
CA LEU A 211 -12.65 -14.01 4.43
C LEU A 211 -12.90 -13.58 5.87
N GLY A 212 -13.39 -14.51 6.69
CA GLY A 212 -13.52 -14.31 8.13
C GLY A 212 -12.17 -14.30 8.85
N ILE A 213 -12.12 -13.71 10.04
CA ILE A 213 -10.88 -13.49 10.80
C ILE A 213 -10.11 -14.79 11.09
N GLN A 214 -10.81 -15.89 11.41
CA GLN A 214 -10.18 -17.19 11.63
C GLN A 214 -9.46 -17.69 10.37
N ASN A 215 -10.13 -17.67 9.22
CA ASN A 215 -9.55 -18.09 7.95
C ASN A 215 -8.33 -17.24 7.58
N LEU A 216 -8.41 -15.91 7.81
CA LEU A 216 -7.29 -15.01 7.56
C LEU A 216 -6.08 -15.34 8.43
N ILE A 217 -6.28 -15.68 9.69
CA ILE A 217 -5.20 -16.06 10.61
C ILE A 217 -4.60 -17.41 10.23
N GLU A 218 -5.41 -18.40 9.88
CA GLU A 218 -4.98 -19.72 9.45
C GLU A 218 -4.17 -19.64 8.14
N LEU A 219 -4.68 -18.90 7.16
CA LEU A 219 -3.98 -18.64 5.89
C LEU A 219 -2.64 -17.94 6.12
N GLY A 220 -2.59 -16.91 6.96
CA GLY A 220 -1.35 -16.20 7.23
C GLY A 220 -0.29 -17.09 7.87
N LYS A 221 -0.68 -17.94 8.82
CA LYS A 221 0.21 -18.94 9.42
C LYS A 221 0.73 -19.94 8.40
N TRP A 222 -0.15 -20.45 7.55
CA TRP A 222 0.20 -21.41 6.50
C TRP A 222 1.13 -20.78 5.44
N VAL A 223 0.85 -19.55 4.99
CA VAL A 223 1.70 -18.81 4.04
C VAL A 223 3.11 -18.61 4.61
N GLU A 224 3.24 -18.18 5.88
CA GLU A 224 4.54 -17.93 6.51
C GLU A 224 5.29 -19.22 6.92
N SER A 225 4.65 -20.38 6.90
CA SER A 225 5.25 -21.65 7.30
C SER A 225 5.41 -22.62 6.11
N ASP A 226 4.36 -23.33 5.78
CA ASP A 226 4.46 -24.49 4.87
C ASP A 226 4.49 -24.05 3.41
N LEU A 227 3.69 -23.06 3.02
CA LEU A 227 3.73 -22.53 1.67
C LEU A 227 5.09 -21.88 1.35
N GLN A 228 5.65 -21.09 2.28
CA GLN A 228 6.98 -20.50 2.10
C GLN A 228 8.09 -21.55 1.93
N LYS A 229 7.96 -22.72 2.56
CA LYS A 229 8.93 -23.82 2.38
C LYS A 229 8.81 -24.51 1.02
N SER A 230 7.67 -24.43 0.36
CA SER A 230 7.39 -25.10 -0.92
C SER A 230 7.83 -24.32 -2.16
N THR A 231 8.37 -23.12 -1.99
CA THR A 231 8.76 -22.22 -3.08
C THR A 231 10.10 -21.52 -2.79
N SER A 232 10.82 -21.16 -3.87
CA SER A 232 12.06 -20.38 -3.78
C SER A 232 11.84 -18.87 -3.75
N ILE A 233 10.66 -18.37 -4.12
CA ILE A 233 10.34 -16.95 -4.09
C ILE A 233 9.82 -16.51 -2.72
N SER A 234 10.02 -15.24 -2.38
CA SER A 234 9.56 -14.69 -1.11
C SER A 234 8.04 -14.49 -1.08
N LEU A 235 7.40 -14.93 0.00
CA LEU A 235 5.98 -14.72 0.23
C LEU A 235 5.75 -13.71 1.35
N TYR A 236 4.84 -12.77 1.12
CA TYR A 236 4.46 -11.73 2.08
C TYR A 236 2.97 -11.78 2.35
N TYR A 237 2.58 -11.88 3.61
CA TYR A 237 1.18 -11.82 4.03
C TYR A 237 0.93 -10.50 4.78
N SER A 238 -0.06 -9.72 4.33
CA SER A 238 -0.32 -8.36 4.84
C SER A 238 -1.22 -8.35 6.06
N TRP A 239 -0.76 -8.89 7.17
CA TRP A 239 -1.45 -8.85 8.45
C TRP A 239 -0.71 -8.00 9.49
N PRO A 240 -1.34 -7.62 10.62
CA PRO A 240 -0.69 -6.82 11.65
C PRO A 240 0.50 -7.53 12.30
N VAL A 241 1.48 -6.75 12.74
CA VAL A 241 2.76 -7.23 13.32
C VAL A 241 2.56 -8.20 14.48
N ALA A 242 1.48 -8.05 15.26
CA ALA A 242 1.15 -8.96 16.38
C ALA A 242 1.01 -10.42 15.95
N PHE A 243 0.73 -10.69 14.68
CA PHE A 243 0.54 -12.04 14.13
C PHE A 243 1.78 -12.59 13.42
N PHE A 244 2.85 -11.81 13.29
CA PHE A 244 4.10 -12.29 12.68
C PHE A 244 4.69 -13.43 13.50
N SER A 245 5.22 -14.44 12.79
CA SER A 245 6.03 -15.48 13.41
C SER A 245 7.29 -14.88 14.07
N ILE A 246 7.82 -15.52 15.11
CA ILE A 246 9.06 -15.09 15.76
C ILE A 246 10.21 -15.03 14.74
N LYS A 247 10.28 -16.02 13.83
CA LYS A 247 11.28 -16.05 12.76
C LYS A 247 11.23 -14.78 11.91
N ARG A 248 10.03 -14.33 11.51
CA ARG A 248 9.85 -13.11 10.72
C ARG A 248 10.22 -11.85 11.50
N LEU A 249 9.85 -11.79 12.80
CA LEU A 249 10.19 -10.64 13.66
C LEU A 249 11.70 -10.45 13.85
N VAL A 250 12.47 -11.55 13.80
CA VAL A 250 13.93 -11.52 13.99
C VAL A 250 14.68 -11.25 12.68
N ASN A 251 14.22 -11.82 11.57
CA ASN A 251 14.97 -11.84 10.31
C ASN A 251 14.51 -10.79 9.29
N ASP A 252 13.27 -10.33 9.38
CA ASP A 252 12.70 -9.41 8.39
C ASP A 252 12.58 -8.00 8.98
N ALA A 253 12.82 -6.99 8.14
CA ALA A 253 12.42 -5.65 8.46
C ALA A 253 10.89 -5.62 8.62
N ILE A 254 10.40 -5.14 9.76
CA ILE A 254 8.97 -4.99 10.00
C ILE A 254 8.45 -3.92 9.04
N GLY A 255 7.79 -4.38 7.94
CA GLY A 255 7.10 -3.49 7.02
C GLY A 255 5.95 -2.80 7.74
N ARG A 256 6.07 -1.50 7.96
CA ARG A 256 5.00 -0.65 8.53
C ARG A 256 4.58 0.41 7.52
N CYS A 257 3.36 0.92 7.68
CA CYS A 257 2.95 2.10 6.95
C CYS A 257 3.88 3.28 7.29
N GLY A 258 4.46 3.90 6.26
CA GLY A 258 5.34 5.06 6.45
C GLY A 258 4.61 6.36 6.79
N ILE A 259 3.49 6.27 7.51
CA ILE A 259 2.51 7.36 7.70
C ILE A 259 3.12 8.67 8.21
N PHE A 260 4.21 8.60 8.98
CA PHE A 260 4.91 9.79 9.46
C PHE A 260 5.82 10.44 8.42
N GLY A 261 6.03 9.83 7.26
CA GLY A 261 6.94 10.30 6.23
C GLY A 261 6.33 10.29 4.83
N ILE A 262 5.00 10.19 4.68
CA ILE A 262 4.34 10.14 3.38
C ILE A 262 3.28 11.23 3.22
N LEU A 263 3.07 11.67 1.97
CA LEU A 263 1.88 12.39 1.52
C LEU A 263 1.36 11.75 0.23
N GLY A 264 0.05 11.70 0.07
CA GLY A 264 -0.61 11.36 -1.18
C GLY A 264 -0.75 12.59 -2.08
N ILE A 265 -0.40 12.46 -3.37
CA ILE A 265 -0.71 13.46 -4.40
C ILE A 265 -1.73 12.81 -5.32
N LEU A 266 -2.95 13.34 -5.32
CA LEU A 266 -4.06 12.80 -6.09
C LEU A 266 -4.02 13.29 -7.55
N SER A 267 -4.77 12.65 -8.45
CA SER A 267 -4.81 13.00 -9.88
C SER A 267 -5.29 14.42 -10.17
N THR A 268 -5.93 15.05 -9.20
CA THR A 268 -6.36 16.46 -9.26
C THR A 268 -5.29 17.44 -8.75
N GLY A 269 -4.14 16.97 -8.28
CA GLY A 269 -3.14 17.75 -7.56
C GLY A 269 -3.46 17.99 -6.09
N ARG A 270 -4.56 17.41 -5.54
CA ARG A 270 -4.86 17.51 -4.11
C ARG A 270 -3.82 16.73 -3.29
N ILE A 271 -3.45 17.32 -2.16
CA ILE A 271 -2.57 16.70 -1.17
C ILE A 271 -3.43 16.01 -0.11
N ALA A 272 -3.12 14.76 0.20
CA ALA A 272 -3.88 13.96 1.15
C ALA A 272 -2.96 13.07 2.01
N MET A 273 -3.51 12.38 3.00
CA MET A 273 -2.77 11.39 3.80
C MET A 273 -2.15 10.29 2.91
N CYS A 274 -2.95 9.72 2.05
CA CYS A 274 -2.60 8.76 0.99
C CYS A 274 -3.78 8.72 0.00
N GLY A 275 -3.97 7.67 -0.80
CA GLY A 275 -5.10 7.52 -1.71
C GLY A 275 -6.47 7.55 -1.05
N ILE A 276 -6.56 7.24 0.24
CA ILE A 276 -7.82 7.30 0.99
C ILE A 276 -8.45 8.71 1.00
N GLY A 277 -7.67 9.74 0.81
CA GLY A 277 -8.17 11.11 0.69
C GLY A 277 -9.05 11.36 -0.54
N MET A 278 -9.15 10.40 -1.47
CA MET A 278 -10.14 10.42 -2.55
C MET A 278 -11.56 10.19 -1.99
N GLU A 279 -11.69 9.35 -0.97
CA GLU A 279 -12.94 8.92 -0.37
C GLU A 279 -13.27 9.69 0.92
N ILE A 280 -12.26 10.21 1.63
CA ILE A 280 -12.40 10.86 2.94
C ILE A 280 -11.87 12.29 2.86
N PRO A 281 -12.75 13.30 2.75
CA PRO A 281 -12.36 14.71 2.64
C PRO A 281 -11.51 15.21 3.81
N GLU A 282 -11.75 14.71 5.02
CA GLU A 282 -11.02 15.09 6.25
C GLU A 282 -9.54 14.72 6.20
N LEU A 283 -9.18 13.74 5.39
CA LEU A 283 -7.80 13.31 5.15
C LEU A 283 -7.17 13.95 3.92
N SER A 284 -7.82 14.98 3.37
CA SER A 284 -7.28 15.91 2.36
C SER A 284 -6.79 17.17 3.02
N TYR A 285 -5.61 17.64 2.64
CA TYR A 285 -4.87 18.66 3.38
C TYR A 285 -4.68 19.97 2.63
N GLY A 286 -4.80 19.95 1.30
CA GLY A 286 -4.61 21.10 0.43
C GLY A 286 -4.45 20.74 -1.03
N GLN A 287 -3.95 21.67 -1.83
CA GLN A 287 -3.84 21.61 -3.28
C GLN A 287 -2.47 22.12 -3.75
N ILE A 288 -1.73 21.32 -4.53
CA ILE A 288 -0.48 21.76 -5.17
C ILE A 288 -0.74 22.98 -6.04
N GLY A 289 0.13 23.99 -5.95
CA GLY A 289 0.02 25.25 -6.68
C GLY A 289 -0.91 26.29 -6.05
N ILE A 290 -1.63 25.93 -4.99
CA ILE A 290 -2.43 26.84 -4.17
C ILE A 290 -1.83 26.91 -2.76
N ASP A 291 -1.60 25.75 -2.13
CA ASP A 291 -1.06 25.64 -0.78
C ASP A 291 0.41 25.23 -0.84
N CYS A 292 1.23 25.78 0.05
CA CYS A 292 2.63 25.39 0.22
C CYS A 292 2.73 24.01 0.88
N VAL A 293 3.46 23.07 0.31
CA VAL A 293 3.63 21.73 0.88
C VAL A 293 4.31 21.79 2.26
N ALA A 294 5.23 22.71 2.47
CA ALA A 294 5.89 22.87 3.76
C ALA A 294 4.91 23.30 4.85
N ASP A 295 4.01 24.24 4.55
CA ASP A 295 2.98 24.69 5.51
C ASP A 295 2.03 23.56 5.86
N ILE A 296 1.61 22.77 4.86
CA ILE A 296 0.81 21.57 5.11
C ILE A 296 1.59 20.60 6.00
N TRP A 297 2.86 20.32 5.66
CA TRP A 297 3.66 19.34 6.37
C TRP A 297 3.91 19.74 7.83
N TYR A 298 4.08 21.03 8.09
CA TYR A 298 4.37 21.55 9.42
C TYR A 298 3.11 21.79 10.26
N PHE A 299 2.05 22.35 9.66
CA PHE A 299 0.96 22.99 10.41
C PHE A 299 -0.40 22.35 10.21
N ASN A 300 -0.55 21.34 9.34
CA ASN A 300 -1.83 20.66 9.18
C ASN A 300 -2.21 19.94 10.50
N LYS A 301 -3.40 20.24 11.01
CA LYS A 301 -3.89 19.76 12.30
C LYS A 301 -3.96 18.23 12.39
N VAL A 302 -4.32 17.56 11.29
CA VAL A 302 -4.39 16.07 11.25
C VAL A 302 -2.99 15.46 11.33
N LEU A 303 -2.00 16.04 10.62
CA LEU A 303 -0.61 15.57 10.67
C LEU A 303 0.01 15.83 12.06
N ILE A 304 -0.32 16.96 12.69
CA ILE A 304 0.12 17.25 14.07
C ILE A 304 -0.48 16.22 15.02
N ALA A 305 -1.82 16.02 14.98
CA ALA A 305 -2.49 15.04 15.83
C ALA A 305 -1.92 13.62 15.63
N LEU A 306 -1.69 13.22 14.38
CA LEU A 306 -1.09 11.94 14.05
C LEU A 306 0.27 11.73 14.74
N ARG A 307 1.14 12.75 14.68
CA ARG A 307 2.49 12.71 15.28
C ARG A 307 2.48 12.74 16.81
N GLN A 308 1.52 13.44 17.41
CA GLN A 308 1.38 13.57 18.85
C GLN A 308 0.65 12.39 19.50
N ASP A 309 -0.25 11.75 18.77
CA ASP A 309 -1.14 10.74 19.33
C ASP A 309 -0.66 9.31 19.09
N LEU A 310 0.08 9.07 17.99
CA LEU A 310 0.58 7.75 17.68
C LEU A 310 2.05 7.57 18.16
N PRO A 311 2.34 6.41 18.74
CA PRO A 311 1.46 5.27 19.05
C PRO A 311 0.81 5.33 20.44
N ASP A 312 1.10 6.34 21.26
CA ASP A 312 0.85 6.31 22.70
C ASP A 312 -0.63 6.39 23.08
N LYS A 313 -1.46 7.00 22.23
CA LYS A 313 -2.91 7.10 22.44
C LYS A 313 -3.71 6.03 21.68
N LEU A 314 -3.06 5.03 21.09
CA LEU A 314 -3.78 3.90 20.47
C LEU A 314 -4.74 3.26 21.46
N GLN A 315 -5.96 2.96 21.00
CA GLN A 315 -7.05 2.44 21.82
C GLN A 315 -7.18 0.92 21.71
N GLY A 316 -7.92 0.32 22.67
CA GLY A 316 -8.25 -1.11 22.70
C GLY A 316 -7.00 -1.98 22.56
N ILE A 317 -7.17 -3.13 21.93
CA ILE A 317 -6.09 -4.12 21.77
C ILE A 317 -4.82 -3.57 21.13
N CYS A 318 -4.91 -2.52 20.29
CA CYS A 318 -3.73 -1.87 19.71
C CYS A 318 -2.95 -1.08 20.77
N GLY A 319 -3.63 -0.43 21.72
CA GLY A 319 -3.00 0.25 22.85
C GLY A 319 -2.31 -0.70 23.82
N ASP A 320 -2.90 -1.87 24.03
CA ASP A 320 -2.36 -2.91 24.91
C ASP A 320 -1.30 -3.81 24.26
N CYS A 321 -1.08 -3.65 22.94
CA CYS A 321 -0.15 -4.49 22.18
C CYS A 321 1.31 -4.11 22.42
N ILE A 322 2.18 -5.10 22.67
CA ILE A 322 3.63 -4.90 22.82
C ILE A 322 4.29 -4.33 21.56
N PHE A 323 3.64 -4.48 20.38
CA PHE A 323 4.13 -3.99 19.09
C PHE A 323 3.55 -2.63 18.69
N ARG A 324 2.86 -1.91 19.57
CA ARG A 324 2.24 -0.63 19.22
C ARG A 324 3.22 0.38 18.60
N GLN A 325 4.47 0.42 19.12
CA GLN A 325 5.52 1.31 18.64
C GLN A 325 5.97 0.98 17.20
N GLN A 326 5.99 -0.29 16.84
CA GLN A 326 6.41 -0.76 15.52
C GLN A 326 5.26 -0.76 14.53
N CYS A 327 4.03 -1.10 14.99
CA CYS A 327 2.85 -1.30 14.14
C CYS A 327 2.11 0.01 13.84
N LEU A 328 2.07 0.96 14.80
CA LEU A 328 1.33 2.23 14.71
C LEU A 328 -0.17 2.06 14.39
N GLY A 329 -0.80 0.95 14.81
CA GLY A 329 -2.19 0.65 14.47
C GLY A 329 -2.39 0.14 13.04
N SER A 330 -1.35 -0.34 12.37
CA SER A 330 -1.38 -0.87 10.99
C SER A 330 -1.79 0.19 9.95
N CYS A 331 -2.98 0.16 9.36
CA CYS A 331 -3.45 1.15 8.41
C CYS A 331 -4.31 2.22 9.10
N VAL A 332 -3.70 3.37 9.42
CA VAL A 332 -4.38 4.49 10.10
C VAL A 332 -5.54 5.04 9.25
N ALA A 333 -5.38 5.09 7.92
CA ALA A 333 -6.43 5.57 7.01
C ALA A 333 -7.66 4.66 7.03
N ASP A 334 -7.48 3.34 7.04
CA ASP A 334 -8.57 2.36 7.16
C ASP A 334 -9.24 2.43 8.54
N ASN A 335 -8.45 2.58 9.62
CA ASN A 335 -8.97 2.77 10.96
C ASN A 335 -9.84 4.03 11.06
N PHE A 336 -9.38 5.14 10.45
CA PHE A 336 -10.14 6.38 10.39
C PHE A 336 -11.43 6.24 9.59
N HIS A 337 -11.39 5.57 8.44
CA HIS A 337 -12.59 5.32 7.63
C HIS A 337 -13.69 4.60 8.44
N GLN A 338 -13.30 3.60 9.24
CA GLN A 338 -14.25 2.79 10.00
C GLN A 338 -14.74 3.45 11.30
N SER A 339 -14.01 4.40 11.86
CA SER A 339 -14.25 4.90 13.23
C SER A 339 -14.20 6.42 13.40
N HIS A 340 -13.81 7.16 12.35
CA HIS A 340 -13.49 8.59 12.41
C HIS A 340 -12.45 8.94 13.49
N SER A 341 -11.55 7.99 13.81
CA SER A 341 -10.50 8.18 14.81
C SER A 341 -9.14 7.68 14.30
N LEU A 342 -8.12 8.51 14.41
CA LEU A 342 -6.74 8.17 14.03
C LEU A 342 -6.11 7.12 14.98
N VAL A 343 -6.64 7.00 16.19
CA VAL A 343 -6.11 6.13 17.26
C VAL A 343 -6.93 4.87 17.52
N ALA A 344 -7.95 4.64 16.70
CA ALA A 344 -8.79 3.44 16.80
C ALA A 344 -7.97 2.16 16.55
N PRO A 345 -8.37 1.04 17.17
CA PRO A 345 -7.73 -0.24 16.92
C PRO A 345 -8.00 -0.72 15.49
N HIS A 346 -6.97 -1.33 14.89
CA HIS A 346 -7.12 -1.94 13.57
C HIS A 346 -8.15 -3.07 13.58
N TRP A 347 -9.04 -3.09 12.59
CA TRP A 347 -10.17 -4.02 12.51
C TRP A 347 -9.78 -5.49 12.68
N PHE A 348 -8.66 -5.90 12.06
CA PHE A 348 -8.15 -7.29 12.15
C PHE A 348 -7.83 -7.67 13.60
N CYS A 349 -7.09 -6.83 14.32
CA CYS A 349 -6.74 -7.05 15.71
C CYS A 349 -7.96 -7.04 16.62
N LYS A 350 -8.91 -6.10 16.38
CA LYS A 350 -10.17 -6.00 17.12
C LYS A 350 -11.04 -7.25 16.93
N GLN A 351 -11.20 -7.72 15.69
CA GLN A 351 -11.98 -8.94 15.42
C GLN A 351 -11.30 -10.19 16.00
N ALA A 352 -9.98 -10.29 15.91
CA ALA A 352 -9.22 -11.39 16.49
C ALA A 352 -9.34 -11.41 18.03
N GLU A 353 -9.31 -10.25 18.70
CA GLU A 353 -9.57 -10.14 20.14
C GLU A 353 -10.97 -10.59 20.50
N GLN A 354 -12.00 -10.09 19.82
CA GLN A 354 -13.40 -10.45 20.06
C GLN A 354 -13.68 -11.95 19.87
N SER A 355 -12.91 -12.59 18.97
CA SER A 355 -13.01 -14.03 18.70
C SER A 355 -12.07 -14.89 19.58
N GLY A 356 -11.34 -14.30 20.53
CA GLY A 356 -10.35 -15.01 21.34
C GLY A 356 -9.12 -15.53 20.60
N LEU A 357 -8.85 -14.97 19.39
CA LEU A 357 -7.77 -15.41 18.49
C LEU A 357 -6.56 -14.46 18.51
N PHE A 358 -6.62 -13.34 19.24
CA PHE A 358 -5.47 -12.44 19.37
C PHE A 358 -4.38 -13.13 20.22
N PRO A 359 -3.11 -13.11 19.80
CA PRO A 359 -2.05 -13.83 20.52
C PRO A 359 -1.82 -13.28 21.93
N ALA A 360 -2.14 -14.05 22.96
CA ALA A 360 -2.06 -13.63 24.37
C ALA A 360 -0.67 -13.12 24.79
N GLY A 361 0.41 -13.71 24.23
CA GLY A 361 1.79 -13.27 24.48
C GLY A 361 2.15 -11.92 23.84
N ARG A 362 1.23 -11.27 23.11
CA ARG A 362 1.40 -9.96 22.49
C ARG A 362 0.69 -8.82 23.22
N VAL A 363 0.00 -9.14 24.32
CA VAL A 363 -0.67 -8.16 25.18
C VAL A 363 0.23 -7.80 26.35
N GLN A 364 0.38 -6.52 26.64
CA GLN A 364 1.06 -6.04 27.84
C GLN A 364 0.24 -6.48 29.06
N LYS A 365 0.81 -7.33 29.92
CA LYS A 365 0.23 -7.58 31.24
C LYS A 365 0.30 -6.27 32.01
N GLN A 366 -0.84 -5.66 32.35
CA GLN A 366 -0.88 -4.60 33.35
C GLN A 366 -0.36 -5.20 34.68
N GLN A 367 0.91 -4.96 34.99
CA GLN A 367 1.40 -5.18 36.35
C GLN A 367 0.72 -4.11 37.22
N LYS A 368 -0.34 -4.52 37.93
CA LYS A 368 -0.74 -3.78 39.14
C LYS A 368 0.38 -3.99 40.14
N ILE A 369 1.39 -3.09 40.12
CA ILE A 369 2.33 -2.98 41.23
C ILE A 369 1.49 -2.44 42.40
N LYS A 370 1.03 -3.31 43.24
CA LYS A 370 0.62 -2.92 44.60
C LYS A 370 1.92 -2.55 45.32
N ILE A 371 2.21 -1.29 45.43
CA ILE A 371 3.18 -0.80 46.42
C ILE A 371 2.42 -0.80 47.72
N ASP A 372 2.59 -1.87 48.52
CA ASP A 372 2.27 -1.82 49.93
C ASP A 372 3.25 -0.88 50.60
N VAL A 373 2.83 0.34 50.84
CA VAL A 373 3.52 1.29 51.70
C VAL A 373 3.06 0.96 53.13
N SER A 374 3.75 0.04 53.78
CA SER A 374 3.66 -0.17 55.22
C SER A 374 4.56 0.85 55.97
#